data_dce178aa5f40c343af391078f00d0a23
#
_entry.id   dce178aa5f40c343af391078f00d0a23
#
_cell.length_a   1.000
_cell.length_b   1.000
_cell.length_c   1.000
_cell.angle_alpha   90.00
_cell.angle_beta   90.00
_cell.angle_gamma   90.00
#
_symmetry.space_group_name_H-M   'P 1'
#
loop_
_entity.id
_entity.type
_entity.pdbx_description
1 polymer ?
#
loop_
_entity_poly.entity_id
_entity_poly.type
_entity_poly.pdbx_seq_one_letter_code
_entity_poly.pdbx_strand_id
1 'polypeptide(L)'
;RGELVGLKWSDINFNTGVLTVSRSNYKLTGEKEIKSKPTKTGKSRTIILPPYMLKMLRLYRTEQMKARLLIGDKWQGDEWVFIQADGKPMYPTTPTLQFSRFLKRAGLEHRKFHALRHTSATLLLSNGTNIKNVASRLGHAQLKTTNRYVHAVEEADRQAANTLETILNTNRKANAG
;
A
#
# COMPACT_ATOMS: atom_id res chain seq x y z
N ARG A 1 -0.97 7.09 2.79
CA ARG A 1 -0.26 7.03 4.09
C ARG A 1 -1.21 7.18 5.28
N GLY A 2 -2.08 8.19 5.28
CA GLY A 2 -3.00 8.45 6.40
C GLY A 2 -3.92 7.28 6.73
N GLU A 3 -4.48 6.58 5.75
CA GLU A 3 -5.26 5.36 5.95
C GLU A 3 -4.42 4.25 6.60
N LEU A 4 -3.14 4.10 6.20
CA LEU A 4 -2.24 3.10 6.78
C LEU A 4 -2.05 3.34 8.28
N VAL A 5 -1.64 4.55 8.67
CA VAL A 5 -1.40 4.87 10.10
C VAL A 5 -2.69 5.08 10.90
N GLY A 6 -3.85 5.09 10.22
CA GLY A 6 -5.17 5.10 10.82
C GLY A 6 -5.76 3.71 11.08
N LEU A 7 -5.05 2.62 10.76
CA LEU A 7 -5.53 1.27 10.99
C LEU A 7 -5.48 0.90 12.47
N LYS A 8 -6.57 0.29 12.95
CA LYS A 8 -6.67 -0.34 14.27
C LYS A 8 -6.70 -1.85 14.13
N TRP A 9 -6.30 -2.57 15.17
CA TRP A 9 -6.40 -4.03 15.21
C TRP A 9 -7.83 -4.53 15.06
N SER A 10 -8.81 -3.77 15.54
CA SER A 10 -10.25 -4.05 15.37
C SER A 10 -10.73 -3.95 13.92
N ASP A 11 -9.99 -3.29 13.04
CA ASP A 11 -10.34 -3.21 11.61
C ASP A 11 -10.00 -4.51 10.85
N ILE A 12 -9.28 -5.45 11.48
CA ILE A 12 -8.79 -6.67 10.87
C ILE A 12 -9.51 -7.88 11.45
N ASN A 13 -10.28 -8.56 10.62
CA ASN A 13 -10.82 -9.86 10.97
C ASN A 13 -9.82 -10.95 10.56
N PHE A 14 -9.11 -11.51 11.54
CA PHE A 14 -8.08 -12.52 11.29
C PHE A 14 -8.62 -13.88 10.86
N ASN A 15 -9.91 -14.15 11.05
CA ASN A 15 -10.53 -15.41 10.63
C ASN A 15 -10.96 -15.36 9.17
N THR A 16 -11.56 -14.25 8.74
CA THR A 16 -12.05 -14.07 7.37
C THR A 16 -11.05 -13.38 6.45
N GLY A 17 -9.99 -12.78 7.00
CA GLY A 17 -9.02 -11.98 6.26
C GLY A 17 -9.54 -10.61 5.84
N VAL A 18 -10.71 -10.20 6.29
CA VAL A 18 -11.29 -8.89 5.92
C VAL A 18 -10.61 -7.78 6.70
N LEU A 19 -10.11 -6.77 5.98
CA LEU A 19 -9.63 -5.49 6.50
C LEU A 19 -10.61 -4.39 6.11
N THR A 20 -11.05 -3.59 7.07
CA THR A 20 -11.92 -2.42 6.87
C THR A 20 -11.11 -1.14 6.94
N VAL A 21 -11.13 -0.34 5.87
CA VAL A 21 -10.51 1.00 5.84
C VAL A 21 -11.60 2.04 5.99
N SER A 22 -11.71 2.63 7.18
CA SER A 22 -12.78 3.57 7.55
C SER A 22 -12.29 4.97 7.89
N ARG A 23 -10.98 5.13 8.17
CA ARG A 23 -10.41 6.39 8.67
C ARG A 23 -9.03 6.68 8.09
N SER A 24 -8.60 7.92 8.28
CA SER A 24 -7.28 8.41 7.91
C SER A 24 -6.75 9.32 9.00
N ASN A 25 -5.58 9.01 9.54
CA ASN A 25 -4.89 9.84 10.50
C ASN A 25 -4.08 10.94 9.80
N TYR A 26 -4.09 12.13 10.41
CA TYR A 26 -3.35 13.29 9.94
C TYR A 26 -2.84 14.11 11.12
N LYS A 27 -1.88 14.96 10.85
CA LYS A 27 -1.34 15.93 11.81
C LYS A 27 -1.22 17.27 11.12
N LEU A 28 -1.73 18.32 11.75
CA LEU A 28 -1.57 19.69 11.27
C LEU A 28 -0.22 20.24 11.69
N THR A 29 0.31 21.16 10.91
CA THR A 29 1.56 21.86 11.23
C THR A 29 1.37 22.68 12.51
N GLY A 30 2.30 22.55 13.47
CA GLY A 30 2.22 23.21 14.77
C GLY A 30 1.43 22.46 15.85
N GLU A 31 0.60 21.47 15.50
CA GLU A 31 -0.10 20.66 16.51
C GLU A 31 0.77 19.49 17.00
N LYS A 32 0.59 19.12 18.28
CA LYS A 32 1.28 17.96 18.88
C LYS A 32 0.54 16.66 18.60
N GLU A 33 -0.79 16.71 18.53
CA GLU A 33 -1.66 15.54 18.44
C GLU A 33 -1.92 15.06 17.02
N ILE A 34 -2.08 13.75 16.88
CA ILE A 34 -2.53 13.09 15.66
C ILE A 34 -4.06 13.05 15.71
N LYS A 35 -4.70 13.62 14.70
CA LYS A 35 -6.16 13.61 14.54
C LYS A 35 -6.58 12.54 13.55
N SER A 36 -7.77 12.00 13.74
CA SER A 36 -8.40 11.02 12.86
C SER A 36 -9.63 11.62 12.19
N LYS A 37 -9.83 11.32 10.92
CA LYS A 37 -11.02 11.71 10.17
C LYS A 37 -11.50 10.53 9.31
N PRO A 38 -12.77 10.49 8.90
CA PRO A 38 -13.25 9.53 7.91
C PRO A 38 -12.40 9.55 6.63
N THR A 39 -12.47 8.50 5.84
CA THR A 39 -11.85 8.48 4.49
C THR A 39 -12.33 9.67 3.66
N LYS A 40 -11.58 10.07 2.64
CA LYS A 40 -11.88 11.26 1.81
C LYS A 40 -13.30 11.24 1.19
N THR A 41 -13.85 10.05 0.95
CA THR A 41 -15.20 9.87 0.42
C THR A 41 -16.28 9.73 1.50
N GLY A 42 -15.90 9.74 2.79
CA GLY A 42 -16.80 9.43 3.91
C GLY A 42 -17.22 7.95 3.99
N LYS A 43 -16.92 7.15 2.96
CA LYS A 43 -17.31 5.73 2.88
C LYS A 43 -16.15 4.83 3.33
N SER A 44 -16.46 3.85 4.15
CA SER A 44 -15.54 2.75 4.44
C SER A 44 -15.46 1.80 3.23
N ARG A 45 -14.35 1.09 3.11
CA ARG A 45 -14.21 -0.02 2.15
C ARG A 45 -13.57 -1.21 2.83
N THR A 46 -13.88 -2.38 2.34
CA THR A 46 -13.29 -3.64 2.77
C THR A 46 -12.37 -4.19 1.70
N ILE A 47 -11.27 -4.80 2.13
CA ILE A 47 -10.35 -5.54 1.28
C ILE A 47 -10.00 -6.86 1.94
N ILE A 48 -9.90 -7.92 1.15
CA ILE A 48 -9.42 -9.22 1.62
C ILE A 48 -7.90 -9.23 1.61
N LEU A 49 -7.30 -9.55 2.74
CA LEU A 49 -5.85 -9.71 2.87
C LEU A 49 -5.43 -11.12 2.48
N PRO A 50 -4.32 -11.29 1.77
CA PRO A 50 -3.75 -12.62 1.52
C PRO A 50 -3.36 -13.30 2.84
N PRO A 51 -3.41 -14.66 2.92
CA PRO A 51 -3.03 -15.41 4.12
C PRO A 51 -1.61 -15.07 4.63
N TYR A 52 -0.67 -14.87 3.73
CA TYR A 52 0.68 -14.42 4.07
C TYR A 52 0.68 -13.10 4.86
N MET A 53 -0.12 -12.12 4.43
CA MET A 53 -0.20 -10.82 5.10
C MET A 53 -0.81 -10.95 6.50
N LEU A 54 -1.82 -11.83 6.68
CA LEU A 54 -2.41 -12.11 7.98
C LEU A 54 -1.39 -12.74 8.94
N LYS A 55 -0.55 -13.67 8.43
CA LYS A 55 0.55 -14.26 9.22
C LYS A 55 1.53 -13.17 9.67
N MET A 56 1.95 -12.29 8.76
CA MET A 56 2.85 -11.17 9.08
C MET A 56 2.24 -10.23 10.13
N LEU A 57 0.96 -9.89 10.01
CA LEU A 57 0.28 -9.02 10.97
C LEU A 57 0.14 -9.68 12.36
N ARG A 58 -0.08 -11.01 12.45
CA ARG A 58 -0.08 -11.71 13.74
C ARG A 58 1.29 -11.65 14.41
N LEU A 59 2.37 -11.93 13.66
CA LEU A 59 3.73 -11.82 14.18
C LEU A 59 4.03 -10.40 14.64
N TYR A 60 3.68 -9.41 13.84
CA TYR A 60 3.87 -8.01 14.19
C TYR A 60 3.11 -7.61 15.46
N ARG A 61 1.88 -8.08 15.64
CA ARG A 61 1.11 -7.87 16.86
C ARG A 61 1.78 -8.49 18.08
N THR A 62 2.35 -9.69 17.93
CA THR A 62 3.11 -10.35 19.00
C THR A 62 4.32 -9.52 19.41
N GLU A 63 5.05 -8.96 18.46
CA GLU A 63 6.20 -8.08 18.77
C GLU A 63 5.76 -6.78 19.46
N GLN A 64 4.62 -6.19 19.08
CA GLN A 64 4.05 -5.06 19.82
C GLN A 64 3.71 -5.42 21.26
N MET A 65 3.12 -6.60 21.50
CA MET A 65 2.81 -7.06 22.87
C MET A 65 4.06 -7.26 23.70
N LYS A 66 5.15 -7.79 23.14
CA LYS A 66 6.44 -7.88 23.82
C LYS A 66 7.00 -6.51 24.17
N ALA A 67 6.98 -5.56 23.23
CA ALA A 67 7.41 -4.19 23.46
C ALA A 67 6.59 -3.51 24.56
N ARG A 68 5.28 -3.73 24.60
CA ARG A 68 4.38 -3.24 25.64
C ARG A 68 4.80 -3.76 27.02
N LEU A 69 5.09 -5.05 27.14
CA LEU A 69 5.53 -5.65 28.41
C LEU A 69 6.85 -5.04 28.90
N LEU A 70 7.78 -4.76 27.98
CA LEU A 70 9.08 -4.16 28.33
C LEU A 70 8.95 -2.70 28.78
N ILE A 71 8.02 -1.94 28.22
CA ILE A 71 7.82 -0.51 28.50
C ILE A 71 6.94 -0.32 29.75
N GLY A 72 6.04 -1.27 30.03
CA GLY A 72 5.17 -1.25 31.21
C GLY A 72 4.24 -0.04 31.22
N ASP A 73 4.16 0.66 32.36
CA ASP A 73 3.23 1.77 32.61
C ASP A 73 3.40 2.98 31.68
N LYS A 74 4.52 3.09 30.99
CA LYS A 74 4.75 4.16 30.00
C LYS A 74 4.10 3.89 28.65
N TRP A 75 3.52 2.70 28.46
CA TRP A 75 2.83 2.36 27.21
C TRP A 75 1.50 3.10 27.08
N GLN A 76 1.26 3.70 25.90
CA GLN A 76 0.11 4.57 25.65
C GLN A 76 -0.75 4.07 24.48
N GLY A 77 -1.62 3.12 24.77
CA GLY A 77 -2.60 2.60 23.82
C GLY A 77 -2.18 1.34 23.09
N ASP A 78 -3.14 0.52 22.70
CA ASP A 78 -2.99 -0.82 22.11
C ASP A 78 -3.92 -1.07 20.94
N GLU A 79 -4.65 -0.07 20.51
CA GLU A 79 -5.62 -0.22 19.43
C GLU A 79 -5.03 -0.10 18.02
N TRP A 80 -3.90 0.61 17.86
CA TRP A 80 -3.32 0.94 16.58
C TRP A 80 -2.41 -0.15 16.03
N VAL A 81 -2.51 -0.42 14.73
CA VAL A 81 -1.62 -1.35 14.04
C VAL A 81 -0.21 -0.77 13.93
N PHE A 82 -0.11 0.49 13.50
CA PHE A 82 1.19 1.16 13.35
C PHE A 82 1.36 2.21 14.45
N ILE A 83 2.41 2.02 15.25
CA ILE A 83 2.65 2.77 16.49
C ILE A 83 4.05 3.39 16.54
N GLN A 84 4.20 4.32 17.45
CA GLN A 84 5.48 4.83 17.96
C GLN A 84 6.04 3.85 19.02
N ALA A 85 7.26 4.10 19.47
CA ALA A 85 7.91 3.23 20.47
C ALA A 85 7.15 3.15 21.81
N ASP A 86 6.37 4.18 22.14
CA ASP A 86 5.56 4.26 23.36
C ASP A 86 4.11 3.79 23.22
N GLY A 87 3.76 3.19 22.08
CA GLY A 87 2.39 2.69 21.79
C GLY A 87 1.44 3.73 21.20
N LYS A 88 1.81 5.01 21.12
CA LYS A 88 1.00 6.03 20.47
C LYS A 88 0.86 5.75 18.97
N PRO A 89 -0.19 6.28 18.30
CA PRO A 89 -0.33 6.13 16.86
C PRO A 89 0.90 6.70 16.11
N MET A 90 1.33 6.02 15.07
CA MET A 90 2.47 6.44 14.24
C MET A 90 2.19 7.77 13.54
N TYR A 91 3.18 8.65 13.47
CA TYR A 91 3.07 9.90 12.71
C TYR A 91 2.80 9.64 11.22
N PRO A 92 1.87 10.40 10.60
CA PRO A 92 1.49 10.21 9.20
C PRO A 92 2.64 10.37 8.18
N THR A 93 3.73 11.01 8.57
CA THR A 93 4.94 11.18 7.75
C THR A 93 5.91 10.00 7.82
N THR A 94 5.87 9.23 8.92
CA THR A 94 6.80 8.13 9.20
C THR A 94 6.86 7.07 8.09
N PRO A 95 5.74 6.57 7.52
CA PRO A 95 5.81 5.59 6.45
C PRO A 95 6.58 6.08 5.23
N THR A 96 6.46 7.37 4.89
CA THR A 96 7.19 7.97 3.75
C THR A 96 8.69 8.01 4.03
N LEU A 97 9.08 8.41 5.25
CA LEU A 97 10.49 8.45 5.66
C LEU A 97 11.11 7.06 5.71
N GLN A 98 10.41 6.10 6.31
CA GLN A 98 10.89 4.71 6.39
C GLN A 98 11.02 4.07 5.02
N PHE A 99 10.07 4.31 4.12
CA PHE A 99 10.13 3.81 2.75
C PHE A 99 11.32 4.40 1.98
N SER A 100 11.55 5.71 2.07
CA SER A 100 12.72 6.35 1.46
C SER A 100 14.04 5.79 1.99
N ARG A 101 14.15 5.59 3.32
CA ARG A 101 15.32 4.96 3.95
C ARG A 101 15.51 3.50 3.51
N PHE A 102 14.42 2.76 3.37
CA PHE A 102 14.45 1.40 2.86
C PHE A 102 14.99 1.34 1.44
N LEU A 103 14.46 2.16 0.52
CA LEU A 103 14.94 2.21 -0.87
C LEU A 103 16.44 2.53 -0.94
N LYS A 104 16.89 3.53 -0.16
CA LYS A 104 18.31 3.89 -0.09
C LYS A 104 19.18 2.72 0.40
N ARG A 105 18.78 2.02 1.46
CA ARG A 105 19.51 0.85 1.99
C ARG A 105 19.54 -0.33 1.02
N ALA A 106 18.46 -0.50 0.25
CA ALA A 106 18.35 -1.58 -0.75
C ALA A 106 19.03 -1.25 -2.07
N GLY A 107 19.65 -0.07 -2.22
CA GLY A 107 20.25 0.37 -3.49
C GLY A 107 19.24 0.61 -4.61
N LEU A 108 17.97 0.82 -4.26
CA LEU A 108 16.89 1.03 -5.22
C LEU A 108 16.68 2.52 -5.52
N GLU A 109 16.25 2.80 -6.75
CA GLU A 109 15.92 4.16 -7.18
C GLU A 109 14.85 4.77 -6.27
N HIS A 110 14.99 6.06 -5.97
CA HIS A 110 14.02 6.79 -5.15
C HIS A 110 12.64 6.80 -5.82
N ARG A 111 11.64 6.35 -5.08
CA ARG A 111 10.22 6.38 -5.46
C ARG A 111 9.39 7.03 -4.35
N LYS A 112 8.36 7.78 -4.72
CA LYS A 112 7.40 8.32 -3.74
C LYS A 112 6.60 7.17 -3.11
N PHE A 113 6.30 7.25 -1.82
CA PHE A 113 5.50 6.25 -1.11
C PHE A 113 4.17 5.89 -1.82
N HIS A 114 3.54 6.88 -2.46
CA HIS A 114 2.31 6.67 -3.21
C HIS A 114 2.49 5.80 -4.47
N ALA A 115 3.72 5.63 -4.96
CA ALA A 115 4.02 4.75 -6.08
C ALA A 115 3.69 3.28 -5.78
N LEU A 116 3.76 2.85 -4.50
CA LEU A 116 3.32 1.50 -4.09
C LEU A 116 1.86 1.22 -4.46
N ARG A 117 1.00 2.24 -4.38
CA ARG A 117 -0.39 2.15 -4.81
C ARG A 117 -0.50 1.97 -6.32
N HIS A 118 0.31 2.70 -7.10
CA HIS A 118 0.37 2.56 -8.56
C HIS A 118 0.86 1.16 -8.94
N THR A 119 1.96 0.70 -8.34
CA THR A 119 2.51 -0.65 -8.57
C THR A 119 1.48 -1.73 -8.27
N SER A 120 0.78 -1.64 -7.12
CA SER A 120 -0.27 -2.61 -6.77
C SER A 120 -1.42 -2.62 -7.79
N ALA A 121 -1.85 -1.43 -8.25
CA ALA A 121 -2.90 -1.34 -9.26
C ALA A 121 -2.48 -1.95 -10.60
N THR A 122 -1.30 -1.60 -11.08
CA THR A 122 -0.75 -2.11 -12.34
C THR A 122 -0.57 -3.62 -12.29
N LEU A 123 0.01 -4.17 -11.22
CA LEU A 123 0.18 -5.61 -11.04
C LEU A 123 -1.16 -6.37 -11.07
N LEU A 124 -2.19 -5.86 -10.41
CA LEU A 124 -3.51 -6.48 -10.41
C LEU A 124 -4.13 -6.48 -11.82
N LEU A 125 -4.05 -5.37 -12.53
CA LEU A 125 -4.57 -5.25 -13.90
C LEU A 125 -3.80 -6.12 -14.88
N SER A 126 -2.46 -6.13 -14.84
CA SER A 126 -1.61 -6.98 -15.68
C SER A 126 -1.88 -8.48 -15.48
N ASN A 127 -2.39 -8.87 -14.30
CA ASN A 127 -2.80 -10.24 -14.00
C ASN A 127 -4.31 -10.47 -14.18
N GLY A 128 -4.97 -9.66 -15.01
CA GLY A 128 -6.37 -9.86 -15.43
C GLY A 128 -7.42 -9.50 -14.39
N THR A 129 -7.05 -8.83 -13.27
CA THR A 129 -8.06 -8.39 -12.30
C THR A 129 -8.95 -7.31 -12.91
N ASN A 130 -10.27 -7.48 -12.80
CA ASN A 130 -11.24 -6.52 -13.34
C ASN A 130 -11.03 -5.11 -12.75
N ILE A 131 -11.07 -4.09 -13.61
CA ILE A 131 -10.83 -2.69 -13.25
C ILE A 131 -11.76 -2.17 -12.15
N LYS A 132 -13.03 -2.63 -12.10
CA LYS A 132 -13.98 -2.24 -11.04
C LYS A 132 -13.53 -2.77 -9.69
N ASN A 133 -13.00 -4.00 -9.64
CA ASN A 133 -12.45 -4.60 -8.42
C ASN A 133 -11.19 -3.86 -7.94
N VAL A 134 -10.31 -3.49 -8.86
CA VAL A 134 -9.12 -2.67 -8.53
C VAL A 134 -9.54 -1.30 -8.01
N ALA A 135 -10.48 -0.62 -8.67
CA ALA A 135 -11.00 0.68 -8.24
C ALA A 135 -11.63 0.62 -6.83
N SER A 136 -12.45 -0.39 -6.58
CA SER A 136 -13.08 -0.63 -5.27
C SER A 136 -12.02 -0.85 -4.18
N ARG A 137 -11.06 -1.75 -4.43
CA ARG A 137 -9.95 -2.03 -3.52
C ARG A 137 -9.13 -0.78 -3.18
N LEU A 138 -8.88 0.06 -4.18
CA LEU A 138 -8.16 1.32 -4.01
C LEU A 138 -9.03 2.43 -3.38
N GLY A 139 -10.36 2.29 -3.36
CA GLY A 139 -11.28 3.32 -2.88
C GLY A 139 -11.37 4.51 -3.82
N HIS A 140 -11.28 4.28 -5.13
CA HIS A 140 -11.52 5.31 -6.13
C HIS A 140 -13.03 5.53 -6.29
N ALA A 141 -13.49 6.76 -6.08
CA ALA A 141 -14.91 7.13 -6.27
C ALA A 141 -15.31 7.09 -7.76
N GLN A 142 -14.34 7.27 -8.66
CA GLN A 142 -14.56 7.28 -10.10
C GLN A 142 -13.61 6.32 -10.81
N LEU A 143 -14.14 5.52 -11.74
CA LEU A 143 -13.34 4.59 -12.56
C LEU A 143 -12.28 5.31 -13.40
N LYS A 144 -12.54 6.54 -13.84
CA LYS A 144 -11.59 7.39 -14.57
C LYS A 144 -10.23 7.47 -13.88
N THR A 145 -10.21 7.47 -12.53
CA THR A 145 -8.97 7.49 -11.76
C THR A 145 -8.19 6.18 -11.91
N THR A 146 -8.86 5.06 -12.15
CA THR A 146 -8.24 3.74 -12.33
C THR A 146 -7.84 3.50 -13.78
N ASN A 147 -8.51 4.12 -14.76
CA ASN A 147 -8.22 3.98 -16.20
C ASN A 147 -6.78 4.34 -16.56
N ARG A 148 -6.16 5.28 -15.85
CA ARG A 148 -4.73 5.61 -16.04
C ARG A 148 -3.81 4.39 -15.90
N TYR A 149 -4.17 3.41 -15.10
CA TYR A 149 -3.40 2.19 -14.91
C TYR A 149 -3.62 1.20 -16.04
N VAL A 150 -4.81 1.19 -16.63
CA VAL A 150 -5.11 0.39 -17.84
C VAL A 150 -4.25 0.88 -18.99
N HIS A 151 -4.23 2.18 -19.25
CA HIS A 151 -3.38 2.77 -20.30
C HIS A 151 -1.89 2.48 -20.07
N ALA A 152 -1.43 2.47 -18.81
CA ALA A 152 -0.03 2.11 -18.53
C ALA A 152 0.27 0.64 -18.83
N VAL A 153 -0.68 -0.29 -18.63
CA VAL A 153 -0.54 -1.71 -18.99
C VAL A 153 -0.56 -1.88 -20.51
N GLU A 154 -1.50 -1.25 -21.21
CA GLU A 154 -1.61 -1.28 -22.67
C GLU A 154 -0.36 -0.70 -23.35
N GLU A 155 0.19 0.39 -22.83
CA GLU A 155 1.41 1.00 -23.36
C GLU A 155 2.63 0.08 -23.15
N ALA A 156 2.74 -0.56 -21.99
CA ALA A 156 3.80 -1.53 -21.73
C ALA A 156 3.72 -2.75 -22.68
N ASP A 157 2.51 -3.23 -22.96
CA ASP A 157 2.28 -4.33 -23.91
C ASP A 157 2.64 -3.93 -25.34
N ARG A 158 2.26 -2.71 -25.75
CA ARG A 158 2.64 -2.15 -27.06
C ARG A 158 4.16 -2.04 -27.22
N GLN A 159 4.86 -1.60 -26.19
CA GLN A 159 6.32 -1.51 -26.19
C GLN A 159 6.95 -2.90 -26.29
N ALA A 160 6.39 -3.91 -25.61
CA ALA A 160 6.84 -5.29 -25.74
C ALA A 160 6.64 -5.83 -27.17
N ALA A 161 5.49 -5.57 -27.79
CA ALA A 161 5.22 -5.95 -29.19
C ALA A 161 6.21 -5.30 -30.18
N ASN A 162 6.47 -4.00 -30.03
CA ASN A 162 7.46 -3.28 -30.85
C ASN A 162 8.89 -3.85 -30.66
N THR A 163 9.24 -4.24 -29.45
CA THR A 163 10.53 -4.88 -29.16
C THR A 163 10.65 -6.23 -29.86
N LEU A 164 9.61 -7.06 -29.79
CA LEU A 164 9.56 -8.34 -30.50
C LEU A 164 9.67 -8.15 -32.00
N GLU A 165 8.96 -7.21 -32.59
CA GLU A 165 9.03 -6.87 -33.98
C GLU A 165 10.46 -6.48 -34.40
N THR A 166 11.12 -5.64 -33.61
CA THR A 166 12.50 -5.22 -33.84
C THR A 166 13.45 -6.42 -33.84
N ILE A 167 13.34 -7.34 -32.89
CA ILE A 167 14.15 -8.55 -32.78
C ILE A 167 13.92 -9.44 -33.98
N LEU A 168 12.67 -9.68 -34.37
CA LEU A 168 12.33 -10.55 -35.52
C LEU A 168 12.81 -9.96 -36.85
N ASN A 169 12.72 -8.66 -37.04
CA ASN A 169 13.19 -7.98 -38.24
C ASN A 169 14.74 -7.96 -38.36
N THR A 170 15.43 -7.84 -37.23
CA THR A 170 16.90 -7.92 -37.19
C THR A 170 17.38 -9.31 -37.57
N ASN A 171 16.73 -10.37 -37.05
CA ASN A 171 17.06 -11.75 -37.41
C ASN A 171 16.74 -12.09 -38.88
N ARG A 172 15.68 -11.50 -39.46
CA ARG A 172 15.39 -11.68 -40.90
C ARG A 172 16.47 -11.10 -41.81
N LYS A 173 17.00 -9.91 -41.45
CA LYS A 173 18.09 -9.29 -42.23
C LYS A 173 19.41 -10.05 -42.10
N ALA A 174 19.70 -10.65 -40.95
CA ALA A 174 20.90 -11.44 -40.73
C ALA A 174 20.89 -12.80 -41.51
N ASN A 175 19.70 -13.36 -41.79
CA ASN A 175 19.55 -14.64 -42.53
C ASN A 175 19.34 -14.46 -44.04
N ALA A 176 19.27 -13.22 -44.53
CA ALA A 176 19.06 -12.90 -45.96
C ALA A 176 20.33 -12.41 -46.66
N GLY A 177 21.48 -12.38 -46.01
CA GLY A 177 22.81 -12.06 -46.53
C GLY A 177 23.73 -13.26 -46.44
#